data_5e762b9766a9c9853931b8a4cc07c1fb
#
_entry.id   5e762b9766a9c9853931b8a4cc07c1fb
#
_cell.length_a   1.000
_cell.length_b   1.000
_cell.length_c   1.000
_cell.angle_alpha   90.00
_cell.angle_beta   90.00
_cell.angle_gamma   90.00
#
_symmetry.space_group_name_H-M   'P 1'
#
loop_
_entity.id
_entity.type
_entity.pdbx_description
1 polymer ?
#
loop_
_entity_poly.entity_id
_entity_poly.type
_entity_poly.pdbx_seq_one_letter_code
_entity_poly.pdbx_strand_id
1 'polypeptide(L)'
;TAKEFLLLCTATDTDEVYGVDDAYENLTEDNVEKEVRNAQKSLEEKNYIQSDFDGNSEIRDDLMELISCCVECNNVISVDHAQGNKGQTNVVYYIQDEKVVKSEKKDDIYTIGWLKKEMLYSDIKGLVKILPMERNNNIDKFHIPQNEVERAKESLAKKDKKAAVECFKQHCNTTTAELVANALDINDFYSITEVEFKDKLDSVHNMMVFVTDTSLIKITPTVIDLIDETEFDNTTVAEINDTLDNYVKIVGAITGEDGLNG
;
A
#
# COMPACT_ATOMS: atom_id res chain seq x y z
N THR A 1 -6.44 11.96 -11.89
CA THR A 1 -5.13 12.33 -11.30
C THR A 1 -5.27 12.54 -9.80
N ALA A 2 -4.17 12.56 -9.05
CA ALA A 2 -4.17 12.86 -7.61
C ALA A 2 -4.83 14.21 -7.31
N LYS A 3 -4.50 15.25 -8.08
CA LYS A 3 -5.08 16.60 -7.92
C LYS A 3 -6.59 16.62 -8.08
N GLU A 4 -7.12 15.90 -9.06
CA GLU A 4 -8.57 15.78 -9.26
C GLU A 4 -9.24 15.01 -8.12
N PHE A 5 -8.59 13.94 -7.63
CA PHE A 5 -9.13 13.14 -6.55
C PHE A 5 -9.18 13.95 -5.25
N LEU A 6 -8.07 14.61 -4.86
CA LEU A 6 -8.03 15.48 -3.68
C LEU A 6 -9.05 16.63 -3.78
N LEU A 7 -9.20 17.25 -4.96
CA LEU A 7 -10.21 18.29 -5.16
C LEU A 7 -11.63 17.77 -4.93
N LEU A 8 -11.95 16.54 -5.35
CA LEU A 8 -13.24 15.92 -5.06
C LEU A 8 -13.43 15.66 -3.56
N CYS A 9 -12.37 15.30 -2.85
CA CYS A 9 -12.41 15.04 -1.40
C CYS A 9 -12.66 16.33 -0.59
N THR A 10 -12.24 17.51 -1.08
CA THR A 10 -12.52 18.77 -0.39
C THR A 10 -14.03 19.07 -0.25
N ALA A 11 -14.87 18.47 -1.09
CA ALA A 11 -16.32 18.57 -0.95
C ALA A 11 -16.88 17.82 0.28
N THR A 12 -16.05 16.99 0.93
CA THR A 12 -16.36 16.29 2.18
C THR A 12 -15.58 16.86 3.37
N ASP A 13 -15.12 18.11 3.26
CA ASP A 13 -14.30 18.81 4.25
C ASP A 13 -13.00 18.04 4.60
N THR A 14 -12.46 17.28 3.64
CA THR A 14 -11.24 16.48 3.81
C THR A 14 -10.25 16.79 2.70
N ASP A 15 -9.01 17.04 3.07
CA ASP A 15 -7.88 17.32 2.17
C ASP A 15 -6.88 16.17 2.06
N GLU A 16 -7.07 15.12 2.87
CA GLU A 16 -6.22 13.93 2.88
C GLU A 16 -7.05 12.65 2.70
N VAL A 17 -6.57 11.75 1.85
CA VAL A 17 -7.13 10.40 1.68
C VAL A 17 -6.01 9.40 1.64
N TYR A 18 -6.14 8.32 2.39
CA TYR A 18 -5.14 7.26 2.44
C TYR A 18 -4.80 6.74 1.03
N GLY A 19 -3.50 6.62 0.74
CA GLY A 19 -3.01 6.08 -0.54
C GLY A 19 -3.13 7.03 -1.73
N VAL A 20 -3.49 8.29 -1.49
CA VAL A 20 -3.43 9.37 -2.49
C VAL A 20 -2.27 10.28 -2.14
N ASP A 21 -1.36 10.50 -3.11
CA ASP A 21 -0.22 11.38 -2.89
C ASP A 21 -0.68 12.81 -2.65
N ASP A 22 -0.03 13.54 -1.74
CA ASP A 22 -0.22 14.99 -1.63
C ASP A 22 0.34 15.68 -2.88
N ALA A 23 -0.56 15.92 -3.83
CA ALA A 23 -0.22 16.51 -5.12
C ALA A 23 0.05 18.03 -5.05
N TYR A 24 -0.12 18.65 -3.89
CA TYR A 24 0.04 20.08 -3.65
C TYR A 24 1.18 20.43 -2.71
N GLU A 25 1.78 19.46 -1.99
CA GLU A 25 2.78 19.63 -0.92
C GLU A 25 3.94 20.58 -1.26
N ASN A 26 4.46 20.51 -2.49
CA ASN A 26 5.65 21.27 -2.90
C ASN A 26 5.33 22.47 -3.81
N LEU A 27 4.07 22.94 -3.84
CA LEU A 27 3.64 24.04 -4.69
C LEU A 27 3.60 25.36 -3.88
N THR A 28 3.87 26.47 -4.56
CA THR A 28 3.58 27.82 -4.02
C THR A 28 2.10 28.09 -4.10
N GLU A 29 1.56 29.00 -3.27
CA GLU A 29 0.14 29.38 -3.28
C GLU A 29 -0.41 29.70 -4.67
N ASP A 30 0.30 30.52 -5.47
CA ASP A 30 -0.08 30.86 -6.83
C ASP A 30 -0.16 29.62 -7.75
N ASN A 31 0.73 28.65 -7.55
CA ASN A 31 0.74 27.42 -8.30
C ASN A 31 -0.38 26.46 -7.86
N VAL A 32 -0.66 26.40 -6.56
CA VAL A 32 -1.79 25.60 -6.03
C VAL A 32 -3.09 26.10 -6.65
N GLU A 33 -3.36 27.41 -6.63
CA GLU A 33 -4.57 27.99 -7.21
C GLU A 33 -4.72 27.66 -8.70
N LYS A 34 -3.62 27.74 -9.44
CA LYS A 34 -3.60 27.37 -10.87
C LYS A 34 -3.91 25.89 -11.08
N GLU A 35 -3.30 25.01 -10.29
CA GLU A 35 -3.48 23.57 -10.41
C GLU A 35 -4.89 23.12 -9.98
N VAL A 36 -5.47 23.75 -8.96
CA VAL A 36 -6.87 23.53 -8.56
C VAL A 36 -7.81 23.91 -9.69
N ARG A 37 -7.62 25.08 -10.35
CA ARG A 37 -8.43 25.49 -11.50
C ARG A 37 -8.29 24.51 -12.68
N ASN A 38 -7.07 23.98 -12.92
CA ASN A 38 -6.84 22.99 -13.96
C ASN A 38 -7.56 21.67 -13.66
N ALA A 39 -7.50 21.21 -12.40
CA ALA A 39 -8.19 20.01 -11.93
C ALA A 39 -9.72 20.18 -12.05
N GLN A 40 -10.26 21.32 -11.61
CA GLN A 40 -11.68 21.66 -11.73
C GLN A 40 -12.14 21.60 -13.19
N LYS A 41 -11.44 22.30 -14.09
CA LYS A 41 -11.76 22.28 -15.51
C LYS A 41 -11.74 20.87 -16.10
N SER A 42 -10.75 20.07 -15.72
CA SER A 42 -10.65 18.67 -16.17
C SER A 42 -11.82 17.83 -15.68
N LEU A 43 -12.28 18.02 -14.45
CA LEU A 43 -13.45 17.34 -13.89
C LEU A 43 -14.75 17.77 -14.60
N GLU A 44 -14.89 19.06 -14.95
CA GLU A 44 -16.01 19.57 -15.75
C GLU A 44 -16.03 18.95 -17.16
N GLU A 45 -14.88 18.90 -17.84
CA GLU A 45 -14.74 18.27 -19.16
C GLU A 45 -15.12 16.78 -19.14
N LYS A 46 -14.90 16.11 -18.01
CA LYS A 46 -15.29 14.71 -17.78
C LYS A 46 -16.73 14.53 -17.29
N ASN A 47 -17.47 15.63 -17.09
CA ASN A 47 -18.81 15.65 -16.50
C ASN A 47 -18.88 15.02 -15.10
N TYR A 48 -17.84 15.16 -14.30
CA TYR A 48 -17.81 14.71 -12.91
C TYR A 48 -18.32 15.78 -11.94
N ILE A 49 -18.16 17.05 -12.32
CA ILE A 49 -18.71 18.20 -11.61
C ILE A 49 -19.43 19.12 -12.60
N GLN A 50 -20.35 19.93 -12.08
CA GLN A 50 -21.01 21.01 -12.81
C GLN A 50 -20.86 22.28 -12.00
N SER A 51 -20.38 23.36 -12.65
CA SER A 51 -20.26 24.65 -11.99
C SER A 51 -21.41 25.55 -12.42
N ASP A 52 -22.00 26.25 -11.44
CA ASP A 52 -23.02 27.28 -11.69
C ASP A 52 -22.39 28.63 -12.05
N PHE A 53 -23.25 29.63 -12.35
CA PHE A 53 -22.82 30.98 -12.73
C PHE A 53 -22.15 31.74 -11.55
N ASP A 54 -22.41 31.32 -10.32
CA ASP A 54 -21.87 31.91 -9.08
C ASP A 54 -20.53 31.26 -8.67
N GLY A 55 -20.07 30.24 -9.43
CA GLY A 55 -18.78 29.56 -9.21
C GLY A 55 -18.87 28.42 -8.20
N ASN A 56 -20.09 28.04 -7.75
CA ASN A 56 -20.25 26.84 -6.94
C ASN A 56 -20.17 25.61 -7.83
N SER A 57 -19.51 24.57 -7.36
CA SER A 57 -19.39 23.30 -8.09
C SER A 57 -20.21 22.22 -7.37
N GLU A 58 -21.04 21.53 -8.14
CA GLU A 58 -21.81 20.37 -7.67
C GLU A 58 -21.20 19.09 -8.24
N ILE A 59 -20.89 18.15 -7.38
CA ILE A 59 -20.36 16.84 -7.75
C ILE A 59 -21.54 15.93 -8.08
N ARG A 60 -21.39 15.11 -9.11
CA ARG A 60 -22.39 14.12 -9.49
C ARG A 60 -22.63 13.11 -8.34
N ASP A 61 -23.90 12.83 -8.02
CA ASP A 61 -24.30 12.04 -6.85
C ASP A 61 -23.60 10.68 -6.74
N ASP A 62 -23.48 9.95 -7.86
CA ASP A 62 -22.84 8.64 -7.88
C ASP A 62 -21.33 8.71 -7.60
N LEU A 63 -20.68 9.81 -8.00
CA LEU A 63 -19.29 10.06 -7.68
C LEU A 63 -19.12 10.53 -6.23
N MET A 64 -20.02 11.37 -5.75
CA MET A 64 -20.01 11.82 -4.35
C MET A 64 -20.12 10.62 -3.39
N GLU A 65 -20.98 9.64 -3.69
CA GLU A 65 -21.09 8.43 -2.86
C GLU A 65 -19.78 7.61 -2.82
N LEU A 66 -19.07 7.49 -3.95
CA LEU A 66 -17.74 6.85 -4.02
C LEU A 66 -16.71 7.61 -3.18
N ILE A 67 -16.66 8.93 -3.31
CA ILE A 67 -15.70 9.78 -2.58
C ILE A 67 -15.98 9.74 -1.08
N SER A 68 -17.25 9.86 -0.66
CA SER A 68 -17.61 9.76 0.76
C SER A 68 -17.16 8.41 1.35
N CYS A 69 -17.32 7.31 0.63
CA CYS A 69 -16.82 6.02 1.10
C CYS A 69 -15.29 5.97 1.23
N CYS A 70 -14.54 6.65 0.35
CA CYS A 70 -13.07 6.73 0.47
C CYS A 70 -12.62 7.55 1.68
N VAL A 71 -13.35 8.61 2.01
CA VAL A 71 -13.00 9.55 3.09
C VAL A 71 -13.47 9.04 4.46
N GLU A 72 -14.66 8.45 4.52
CA GLU A 72 -15.31 8.01 5.77
C GLU A 72 -15.12 6.53 6.05
N CYS A 73 -14.15 5.87 5.39
CA CYS A 73 -13.92 4.44 5.57
C CYS A 73 -13.46 4.11 7.00
N ASN A 74 -13.90 2.96 7.52
CA ASN A 74 -13.47 2.43 8.81
C ASN A 74 -12.16 1.63 8.68
N ASN A 75 -11.98 1.02 7.53
CA ASN A 75 -10.79 0.23 7.23
C ASN A 75 -10.28 0.51 5.83
N VAL A 76 -8.97 0.38 5.68
CA VAL A 76 -8.30 0.41 4.39
C VAL A 76 -7.41 -0.82 4.25
N ILE A 77 -7.43 -1.45 3.08
CA ILE A 77 -6.39 -2.41 2.70
C ILE A 77 -5.68 -1.86 1.48
N SER A 78 -4.37 -1.69 1.53
CA SER A 78 -3.56 -1.36 0.36
C SER A 78 -2.68 -2.52 -0.05
N VAL A 79 -2.53 -2.68 -1.37
CA VAL A 79 -1.63 -3.66 -1.98
C VAL A 79 -0.72 -2.93 -2.94
N ASP A 80 0.54 -2.86 -2.60
CA ASP A 80 1.59 -2.32 -3.44
C ASP A 80 2.43 -3.45 -4.03
N HIS A 81 2.72 -3.37 -5.31
CA HIS A 81 3.66 -4.26 -5.96
C HIS A 81 4.68 -3.45 -6.74
N ALA A 82 5.94 -3.51 -6.34
CA ALA A 82 7.07 -2.97 -7.07
C ALA A 82 7.81 -4.10 -7.78
N GLN A 83 8.15 -3.90 -9.05
CA GLN A 83 8.89 -4.85 -9.88
C GLN A 83 10.22 -4.25 -10.35
N GLY A 84 11.10 -3.94 -9.41
CA GLY A 84 12.36 -3.28 -9.72
C GLY A 84 12.16 -2.02 -10.57
N ASN A 85 12.70 -2.02 -11.80
CA ASN A 85 12.59 -0.88 -12.72
C ASN A 85 11.35 -0.94 -13.64
N LYS A 86 10.46 -1.92 -13.49
CA LYS A 86 9.30 -2.10 -14.40
C LYS A 86 8.09 -1.27 -14.00
N GLY A 87 8.14 -0.61 -12.86
CA GLY A 87 7.06 0.21 -12.33
C GLY A 87 6.47 -0.32 -11.03
N GLN A 88 5.50 0.41 -10.53
CA GLN A 88 4.79 0.10 -9.31
C GLN A 88 3.29 0.08 -9.59
N THR A 89 2.59 -0.89 -9.03
CA THR A 89 1.13 -0.93 -8.97
C THR A 89 0.72 -0.66 -7.54
N ASN A 90 -0.24 0.22 -7.36
CA ASN A 90 -0.85 0.50 -6.07
C ASN A 90 -2.36 0.31 -6.21
N VAL A 91 -2.94 -0.51 -5.34
CA VAL A 91 -4.38 -0.72 -5.25
C VAL A 91 -4.80 -0.51 -3.81
N VAL A 92 -5.81 0.33 -3.61
CA VAL A 92 -6.35 0.65 -2.28
C VAL A 92 -7.82 0.27 -2.24
N TYR A 93 -8.23 -0.41 -1.20
CA TYR A 93 -9.61 -0.76 -0.89
C TYR A 93 -10.06 0.04 0.32
N TYR A 94 -11.02 0.93 0.14
CA TYR A 94 -11.67 1.69 1.20
C TYR A 94 -12.93 0.95 1.61
N ILE A 95 -13.08 0.64 2.88
CA ILE A 95 -14.12 -0.23 3.40
C ILE A 95 -14.91 0.54 4.45
N GLN A 96 -16.20 0.74 4.17
CA GLN A 96 -17.17 1.37 5.05
C GLN A 96 -18.36 0.42 5.20
N ASP A 97 -18.44 -0.30 6.31
CA ASP A 97 -19.46 -1.33 6.57
C ASP A 97 -19.51 -2.39 5.45
N GLU A 98 -20.62 -2.43 4.69
CA GLU A 98 -20.82 -3.35 3.56
C GLU A 98 -20.36 -2.77 2.21
N LYS A 99 -19.90 -1.52 2.19
CA LYS A 99 -19.45 -0.83 0.98
C LYS A 99 -17.94 -0.98 0.84
N VAL A 100 -17.49 -1.27 -0.38
CA VAL A 100 -16.07 -1.32 -0.71
C VAL A 100 -15.84 -0.53 -1.99
N VAL A 101 -14.94 0.45 -1.92
CA VAL A 101 -14.43 1.17 -3.08
C VAL A 101 -13.01 0.71 -3.36
N LYS A 102 -12.76 0.26 -4.58
CA LYS A 102 -11.42 -0.04 -5.08
C LYS A 102 -10.87 1.17 -5.83
N SER A 103 -9.67 1.60 -5.49
CA SER A 103 -8.87 2.58 -6.21
C SER A 103 -7.62 1.89 -6.74
N GLU A 104 -7.35 2.05 -8.02
CA GLU A 104 -6.14 1.55 -8.67
C GLU A 104 -5.38 2.73 -9.27
N LYS A 105 -4.13 2.91 -8.85
CA LYS A 105 -3.22 3.91 -9.39
C LYS A 105 -2.33 3.28 -10.44
N LYS A 106 -2.35 3.85 -11.64
CA LYS A 106 -1.41 3.54 -12.72
C LYS A 106 -0.85 4.83 -13.28
N ASP A 107 0.45 4.99 -13.15
CA ASP A 107 1.12 6.27 -13.39
C ASP A 107 0.47 7.37 -12.52
N ASP A 108 -0.06 8.44 -13.11
CA ASP A 108 -0.79 9.52 -12.42
C ASP A 108 -2.32 9.38 -12.48
N ILE A 109 -2.84 8.26 -12.95
CA ILE A 109 -4.28 8.06 -13.14
C ILE A 109 -4.81 7.16 -12.04
N TYR A 110 -5.83 7.65 -11.32
CA TYR A 110 -6.62 6.89 -10.37
C TYR A 110 -7.91 6.42 -11.04
N THR A 111 -8.16 5.13 -10.98
CA THR A 111 -9.42 4.52 -11.38
C THR A 111 -10.13 4.04 -10.13
N ILE A 112 -11.30 4.62 -9.82
CA ILE A 112 -12.09 4.28 -8.65
C ILE A 112 -13.43 3.66 -9.04
N GLY A 113 -13.92 2.73 -8.24
CA GLY A 113 -15.21 2.09 -8.47
C GLY A 113 -15.63 1.15 -7.36
N TRP A 114 -16.92 0.81 -7.35
CA TRP A 114 -17.47 -0.13 -6.39
C TRP A 114 -16.94 -1.54 -6.63
N LEU A 115 -16.58 -2.20 -5.52
CA LEU A 115 -16.29 -3.64 -5.48
C LEU A 115 -17.31 -4.31 -4.55
N LYS A 116 -17.85 -5.45 -4.95
CA LYS A 116 -18.66 -6.26 -4.04
C LYS A 116 -17.79 -6.79 -2.91
N LYS A 117 -18.24 -6.67 -1.66
CA LYS A 117 -17.48 -7.07 -0.48
C LYS A 117 -17.04 -8.54 -0.54
N GLU A 118 -17.90 -9.42 -1.06
CA GLU A 118 -17.61 -10.84 -1.23
C GLU A 118 -16.46 -11.11 -2.22
N MET A 119 -16.17 -10.14 -3.10
CA MET A 119 -15.08 -10.25 -4.08
C MET A 119 -13.74 -9.74 -3.54
N LEU A 120 -13.72 -9.04 -2.40
CA LEU A 120 -12.54 -8.38 -1.86
C LEU A 120 -11.35 -9.34 -1.71
N TYR A 121 -11.59 -10.49 -1.06
CA TYR A 121 -10.54 -11.50 -0.85
C TYR A 121 -9.97 -12.04 -2.16
N SER A 122 -10.85 -12.41 -3.07
CA SER A 122 -10.42 -12.95 -4.37
C SER A 122 -9.70 -11.91 -5.24
N ASP A 123 -10.09 -10.64 -5.13
CA ASP A 123 -9.45 -9.54 -5.86
C ASP A 123 -8.04 -9.29 -5.30
N ILE A 124 -7.88 -9.21 -3.98
CA ILE A 124 -6.56 -9.07 -3.33
C ILE A 124 -5.64 -10.24 -3.70
N LYS A 125 -6.12 -11.49 -3.58
CA LYS A 125 -5.35 -12.67 -4.00
C LYS A 125 -4.97 -12.65 -5.48
N GLY A 126 -5.81 -12.10 -6.32
CA GLY A 126 -5.53 -11.90 -7.74
C GLY A 126 -4.40 -10.91 -8.04
N LEU A 127 -4.14 -9.97 -7.11
CA LEU A 127 -3.03 -9.03 -7.21
C LEU A 127 -1.70 -9.65 -6.75
N VAL A 128 -1.74 -10.45 -5.68
CA VAL A 128 -0.55 -11.07 -5.07
C VAL A 128 -0.18 -12.35 -5.81
N LYS A 129 0.49 -12.18 -6.95
CA LYS A 129 0.86 -13.29 -7.87
C LYS A 129 2.24 -13.86 -7.53
N ILE A 130 2.39 -14.42 -6.36
CA ILE A 130 3.64 -15.06 -5.94
C ILE A 130 3.58 -16.55 -6.31
N LEU A 131 4.61 -17.03 -7.02
CA LEU A 131 4.73 -18.45 -7.34
C LEU A 131 5.06 -19.24 -6.07
N PRO A 132 4.49 -20.45 -5.90
CA PRO A 132 4.85 -21.31 -4.79
C PRO A 132 6.36 -21.59 -4.75
N MET A 133 6.97 -21.35 -3.59
CA MET A 133 8.37 -21.64 -3.32
C MET A 133 8.48 -22.42 -2.02
N GLU A 134 9.42 -23.36 -1.98
CA GLU A 134 9.76 -24.03 -0.73
C GLU A 134 10.50 -23.06 0.21
N ARG A 135 10.35 -23.29 1.52
CA ARG A 135 11.08 -22.52 2.52
C ARG A 135 12.59 -22.71 2.33
N ASN A 136 13.32 -21.62 2.22
CA ASN A 136 14.78 -21.65 2.13
C ASN A 136 15.40 -21.71 3.52
N ASN A 137 15.74 -22.91 3.99
CA ASN A 137 16.28 -23.14 5.32
C ASN A 137 17.66 -22.48 5.58
N ASN A 138 18.24 -21.80 4.59
CA ASN A 138 19.49 -21.06 4.78
C ASN A 138 19.25 -19.60 5.22
N ILE A 139 18.00 -19.17 5.33
CA ILE A 139 17.63 -17.84 5.82
C ILE A 139 17.24 -17.96 7.29
N ASP A 140 18.05 -17.37 8.14
CA ASP A 140 17.73 -17.24 9.56
C ASP A 140 16.78 -16.06 9.78
N LYS A 141 15.86 -16.22 10.75
CA LYS A 141 15.09 -15.09 11.26
C LYS A 141 15.99 -14.21 12.10
N PHE A 142 15.97 -12.90 11.87
CA PHE A 142 16.75 -11.96 12.65
C PHE A 142 16.08 -10.57 12.72
N HIS A 143 16.52 -9.77 13.68
CA HIS A 143 16.13 -8.37 13.87
C HIS A 143 17.32 -7.46 13.63
N ILE A 144 17.05 -6.28 13.12
CA ILE A 144 18.05 -5.25 12.84
C ILE A 144 17.44 -3.86 13.11
N PRO A 145 18.18 -2.93 13.72
CA PRO A 145 17.75 -1.55 13.88
C PRO A 145 17.40 -0.89 12.54
N GLN A 146 16.29 -0.15 12.50
CA GLN A 146 15.78 0.47 11.28
C GLN A 146 16.82 1.36 10.58
N ASN A 147 17.61 2.10 11.34
CA ASN A 147 18.67 2.95 10.80
C ASN A 147 19.79 2.17 10.07
N GLU A 148 20.01 0.90 10.42
CA GLU A 148 20.97 0.06 9.71
C GLU A 148 20.39 -0.50 8.40
N VAL A 149 19.08 -0.77 8.37
CA VAL A 149 18.36 -1.09 7.13
C VAL A 149 18.46 0.08 6.15
N GLU A 150 18.24 1.32 6.63
CA GLU A 150 18.36 2.50 5.78
C GLU A 150 19.80 2.68 5.24
N ARG A 151 20.81 2.47 6.07
CA ARG A 151 22.22 2.48 5.62
C ARG A 151 22.49 1.42 4.56
N ALA A 152 21.92 0.22 4.70
CA ALA A 152 22.05 -0.83 3.69
C ALA A 152 21.38 -0.41 2.38
N LYS A 153 20.18 0.16 2.40
CA LYS A 153 19.48 0.69 1.23
C LYS A 153 20.28 1.82 0.55
N GLU A 154 20.84 2.75 1.32
CA GLU A 154 21.72 3.81 0.78
C GLU A 154 22.96 3.24 0.09
N SER A 155 23.55 2.18 0.65
CA SER A 155 24.70 1.51 0.06
C SER A 155 24.32 0.85 -1.27
N LEU A 156 23.16 0.19 -1.33
CA LEU A 156 22.64 -0.40 -2.58
C LEU A 156 22.36 0.67 -3.64
N ALA A 157 21.77 1.80 -3.25
CA ALA A 157 21.56 2.93 -4.16
C ALA A 157 22.87 3.47 -4.77
N LYS A 158 23.97 3.39 -4.01
CA LYS A 158 25.34 3.72 -4.47
C LYS A 158 26.04 2.55 -5.19
N LYS A 159 25.34 1.43 -5.42
CA LYS A 159 25.87 0.19 -6.01
C LYS A 159 26.97 -0.48 -5.19
N ASP A 160 27.04 -0.20 -3.90
CA ASP A 160 27.97 -0.84 -2.95
C ASP A 160 27.27 -1.99 -2.20
N LYS A 161 27.06 -3.09 -2.91
CA LYS A 161 26.43 -4.29 -2.34
C LYS A 161 27.25 -4.90 -1.19
N LYS A 162 28.59 -4.73 -1.21
CA LYS A 162 29.43 -5.25 -0.13
C LYS A 162 29.14 -4.52 1.19
N ALA A 163 29.05 -3.18 1.15
CA ALA A 163 28.70 -2.41 2.33
C ALA A 163 27.31 -2.75 2.85
N ALA A 164 26.32 -2.98 1.98
CA ALA A 164 24.99 -3.42 2.39
C ALA A 164 25.03 -4.80 3.07
N VAL A 165 25.75 -5.76 2.53
CA VAL A 165 25.92 -7.10 3.15
C VAL A 165 26.58 -6.99 4.52
N GLU A 166 27.60 -6.13 4.69
CA GLU A 166 28.28 -5.95 5.99
C GLU A 166 27.33 -5.35 7.07
N CYS A 167 26.34 -4.53 6.71
CA CYS A 167 25.30 -4.09 7.66
C CYS A 167 24.53 -5.28 8.23
N PHE A 168 24.12 -6.23 7.39
CA PHE A 168 23.33 -7.39 7.82
C PHE A 168 24.16 -8.46 8.55
N LYS A 169 25.44 -8.65 8.21
CA LYS A 169 26.30 -9.66 8.82
C LYS A 169 26.52 -9.51 10.32
N GLN A 170 26.23 -8.35 10.87
CA GLN A 170 26.30 -8.12 12.32
C GLN A 170 25.13 -8.77 13.05
N HIS A 171 24.04 -9.12 12.36
CA HIS A 171 22.78 -9.59 12.90
C HIS A 171 22.42 -11.02 12.46
N CYS A 172 23.02 -11.52 11.38
CA CYS A 172 22.75 -12.86 10.85
C CYS A 172 24.00 -13.48 10.21
N ASN A 173 23.89 -14.74 9.78
CA ASN A 173 24.97 -15.38 9.04
C ASN A 173 25.20 -14.77 7.65
N THR A 174 26.38 -15.03 7.08
CA THR A 174 26.78 -14.45 5.77
C THR A 174 25.81 -14.80 4.66
N THR A 175 25.30 -16.02 4.60
CA THR A 175 24.39 -16.46 3.54
C THR A 175 23.07 -15.70 3.62
N THR A 176 22.49 -15.58 4.82
CA THR A 176 21.30 -14.78 5.05
C THR A 176 21.52 -13.31 4.67
N ALA A 177 22.65 -12.71 5.09
CA ALA A 177 23.00 -11.32 4.77
C ALA A 177 23.07 -11.07 3.25
N GLU A 178 23.69 -11.99 2.50
CA GLU A 178 23.79 -11.90 1.05
C GLU A 178 22.41 -12.02 0.36
N LEU A 179 21.56 -12.94 0.84
CA LEU A 179 20.22 -13.13 0.29
C LEU A 179 19.33 -11.91 0.54
N VAL A 180 19.34 -11.34 1.75
CA VAL A 180 18.57 -10.14 2.10
C VAL A 180 19.05 -8.93 1.31
N ALA A 181 20.36 -8.69 1.24
CA ALA A 181 20.91 -7.60 0.45
C ALA A 181 20.55 -7.75 -1.04
N ASN A 182 20.55 -8.99 -1.56
CA ASN A 182 20.13 -9.25 -2.93
C ASN A 182 18.63 -8.97 -3.16
N ALA A 183 17.77 -9.36 -2.23
CA ALA A 183 16.33 -9.11 -2.30
C ALA A 183 16.03 -7.60 -2.34
N LEU A 184 16.68 -6.83 -1.48
CA LEU A 184 16.56 -5.36 -1.48
C LEU A 184 17.10 -4.71 -2.76
N ASP A 185 18.18 -5.26 -3.34
CA ASP A 185 18.79 -4.77 -4.59
C ASP A 185 17.88 -5.03 -5.81
N ILE A 186 17.27 -6.21 -5.88
CA ILE A 186 16.30 -6.58 -6.93
C ILE A 186 15.05 -5.69 -6.84
N ASN A 187 14.62 -5.34 -5.64
CA ASN A 187 13.46 -4.49 -5.36
C ASN A 187 12.17 -5.00 -6.03
N ASP A 188 11.96 -6.31 -6.02
CA ASP A 188 10.69 -6.95 -6.39
C ASP A 188 9.97 -7.37 -5.10
N PHE A 189 8.91 -6.64 -4.75
CA PHE A 189 8.22 -6.89 -3.50
C PHE A 189 6.73 -6.57 -3.57
N TYR A 190 5.98 -7.22 -2.70
CA TYR A 190 4.61 -6.86 -2.34
C TYR A 190 4.61 -6.22 -0.95
N SER A 191 3.92 -5.10 -0.80
CA SER A 191 3.57 -4.52 0.50
C SER A 191 2.06 -4.53 0.64
N ILE A 192 1.58 -5.11 1.73
CA ILE A 192 0.16 -5.21 2.02
C ILE A 192 -0.06 -4.59 3.38
N THR A 193 -0.85 -3.55 3.41
CA THR A 193 -1.12 -2.79 4.63
C THR A 193 -2.61 -2.82 4.91
N GLU A 194 -2.98 -3.15 6.12
CA GLU A 194 -4.32 -3.00 6.67
C GLU A 194 -4.28 -1.87 7.69
N VAL A 195 -5.24 -0.97 7.62
CA VAL A 195 -5.37 0.19 8.50
C VAL A 195 -6.80 0.23 9.04
N GLU A 196 -6.95 0.33 10.35
CA GLU A 196 -8.23 0.54 11.03
C GLU A 196 -8.32 1.98 11.52
N PHE A 197 -9.45 2.62 11.24
CA PHE A 197 -9.81 3.94 11.73
C PHE A 197 -11.03 3.80 12.65
N LYS A 198 -10.90 4.36 13.87
CA LYS A 198 -12.05 4.69 14.72
C LYS A 198 -12.15 6.18 14.78
N ASP A 199 -12.37 7.04 15.41
CA ASP A 199 -12.33 8.51 15.28
C ASP A 199 -10.98 9.06 14.74
N LYS A 200 -9.94 8.24 14.77
CA LYS A 200 -8.60 8.48 14.25
C LYS A 200 -7.92 7.15 13.94
N LEU A 201 -6.71 7.19 13.42
CA LEU A 201 -5.88 6.00 13.22
C LEU A 201 -5.81 5.16 14.50
N ASP A 202 -6.33 3.94 14.47
CA ASP A 202 -6.37 3.00 15.61
C ASP A 202 -5.25 1.95 15.49
N SER A 203 -5.15 1.27 14.37
CA SER A 203 -4.10 0.28 14.14
C SER A 203 -3.60 0.26 12.70
N VAL A 204 -2.36 -0.17 12.53
CA VAL A 204 -1.74 -0.43 11.22
C VAL A 204 -1.04 -1.77 11.26
N HIS A 205 -1.42 -2.65 10.37
CA HIS A 205 -0.75 -3.93 10.14
C HIS A 205 -0.12 -3.91 8.75
N ASN A 206 1.19 -4.13 8.68
CA ASN A 206 1.91 -4.16 7.42
C ASN A 206 2.67 -5.48 7.26
N MET A 207 2.61 -6.04 6.07
CA MET A 207 3.42 -7.17 5.64
C MET A 207 4.09 -6.79 4.33
N MET A 208 5.41 -6.81 4.30
CA MET A 208 6.19 -6.66 3.09
C MET A 208 6.90 -7.98 2.76
N VAL A 209 6.81 -8.42 1.51
CA VAL A 209 7.42 -9.66 1.04
C VAL A 209 8.25 -9.40 -0.19
N PHE A 210 9.55 -9.59 -0.09
CA PHE A 210 10.46 -9.57 -1.23
C PHE A 210 10.48 -10.91 -1.93
N VAL A 211 10.42 -10.87 -3.25
CA VAL A 211 10.44 -12.04 -4.12
C VAL A 211 11.80 -12.13 -4.80
N THR A 212 12.47 -13.25 -4.63
CA THR A 212 13.71 -13.56 -5.35
C THR A 212 13.53 -14.84 -6.17
N ASP A 213 14.51 -15.21 -6.97
CA ASP A 213 14.46 -16.46 -7.75
C ASP A 213 14.38 -17.72 -6.86
N THR A 214 14.79 -17.64 -5.60
CA THR A 214 14.96 -18.82 -4.73
C THR A 214 14.28 -18.69 -3.36
N SER A 215 13.70 -17.54 -3.03
CA SER A 215 13.24 -17.27 -1.66
C SER A 215 12.18 -16.19 -1.61
N LEU A 216 11.31 -16.30 -0.62
CA LEU A 216 10.39 -15.27 -0.18
C LEU A 216 10.88 -14.75 1.18
N ILE A 217 11.17 -13.46 1.27
CA ILE A 217 11.67 -12.83 2.49
C ILE A 217 10.61 -11.84 2.98
N LYS A 218 9.99 -12.18 4.12
CA LYS A 218 9.04 -11.31 4.80
C LYS A 218 9.81 -10.31 5.65
N ILE A 219 9.38 -9.05 5.58
CA ILE A 219 9.89 -7.95 6.40
C ILE A 219 8.72 -7.41 7.21
N THR A 220 8.92 -7.29 8.50
CA THR A 220 7.92 -6.75 9.43
C THR A 220 8.59 -5.68 10.30
N PRO A 221 8.10 -4.43 10.28
CA PRO A 221 8.50 -3.42 11.26
C PRO A 221 8.11 -3.89 12.67
N THR A 222 9.00 -3.74 13.62
CA THR A 222 8.79 -4.11 15.03
C THR A 222 9.35 -3.03 15.95
N VAL A 223 8.96 -3.06 17.22
CA VAL A 223 9.56 -2.21 18.25
C VAL A 223 10.05 -3.10 19.40
N ILE A 224 11.35 -3.10 19.64
CA ILE A 224 11.98 -3.87 20.73
C ILE A 224 12.69 -2.88 21.65
N ASP A 225 12.35 -2.92 22.94
CA ASP A 225 12.93 -2.04 23.97
C ASP A 225 12.92 -0.54 23.60
N LEU A 226 11.83 -0.06 22.97
CA LEU A 226 11.64 1.31 22.47
C LEU A 226 12.56 1.67 21.30
N ILE A 227 13.15 0.71 20.63
CA ILE A 227 13.95 0.91 19.42
C ILE A 227 13.14 0.37 18.24
N ASP A 228 13.04 1.18 17.19
CA ASP A 228 12.46 0.75 15.93
C ASP A 228 13.39 -0.26 15.25
N GLU A 229 12.91 -1.47 15.11
CA GLU A 229 13.61 -2.58 14.48
C GLU A 229 12.84 -3.11 13.28
N THR A 230 13.55 -3.84 12.44
CA THR A 230 12.97 -4.59 11.31
C THR A 230 13.26 -6.07 11.49
N GLU A 231 12.22 -6.87 11.51
CA GLU A 231 12.32 -8.33 11.49
C GLU A 231 12.40 -8.80 10.03
N PHE A 232 13.39 -9.63 9.74
CA PHE A 232 13.50 -10.39 8.50
C PHE A 232 13.25 -11.86 8.78
N ASP A 233 12.37 -12.48 8.01
CA ASP A 233 12.07 -13.90 8.12
C ASP A 233 11.87 -14.53 6.74
N ASN A 234 12.18 -15.80 6.64
CA ASN A 234 11.85 -16.60 5.48
C ASN A 234 10.40 -17.08 5.55
N THR A 235 9.64 -16.86 4.51
CA THR A 235 8.20 -17.15 4.49
C THR A 235 7.81 -18.04 3.31
N THR A 236 6.58 -18.52 3.31
CA THR A 236 5.96 -19.31 2.25
C THR A 236 4.69 -18.63 1.74
N VAL A 237 4.23 -19.02 0.56
CA VAL A 237 2.95 -18.53 0.02
C VAL A 237 1.77 -18.87 0.94
N ALA A 238 1.82 -20.01 1.64
CA ALA A 238 0.79 -20.40 2.60
C ALA A 238 0.71 -19.41 3.76
N GLU A 239 1.84 -19.05 4.37
CA GLU A 239 1.90 -18.08 5.48
C GLU A 239 1.49 -16.66 5.05
N ILE A 240 1.81 -16.28 3.81
CA ILE A 240 1.33 -15.02 3.23
C ILE A 240 -0.19 -15.05 3.09
N ASN A 241 -0.76 -16.12 2.56
CA ASN A 241 -2.20 -16.29 2.45
C ASN A 241 -2.90 -16.27 3.81
N ASP A 242 -2.34 -16.94 4.83
CA ASP A 242 -2.88 -16.92 6.19
C ASP A 242 -2.91 -15.48 6.76
N THR A 243 -1.88 -14.69 6.46
CA THR A 243 -1.86 -13.27 6.87
C THR A 243 -2.93 -12.46 6.13
N LEU A 244 -3.08 -12.67 4.82
CA LEU A 244 -4.14 -12.03 4.02
C LEU A 244 -5.54 -12.41 4.52
N ASP A 245 -5.75 -13.68 4.85
CA ASP A 245 -7.00 -14.18 5.40
C ASP A 245 -7.34 -13.45 6.72
N ASN A 246 -6.32 -13.17 7.55
CA ASN A 246 -6.51 -12.43 8.80
C ASN A 246 -6.87 -10.96 8.55
N TYR A 247 -6.19 -10.27 7.61
CA TYR A 247 -6.53 -8.89 7.27
C TYR A 247 -7.97 -8.76 6.73
N VAL A 248 -8.38 -9.68 5.86
CA VAL A 248 -9.75 -9.67 5.31
C VAL A 248 -10.81 -10.06 6.36
N LYS A 249 -10.46 -10.89 7.36
CA LYS A 249 -11.34 -11.18 8.50
C LYS A 249 -11.54 -9.97 9.40
N ILE A 250 -10.51 -9.17 9.66
CA ILE A 250 -10.60 -7.95 10.46
C ILE A 250 -11.66 -7.02 9.87
N VAL A 251 -11.69 -6.85 8.56
CA VAL A 251 -12.68 -6.01 7.86
C VAL A 251 -14.04 -6.69 7.64
N GLY A 252 -14.27 -7.88 8.22
CA GLY A 252 -15.54 -8.59 8.17
C GLY A 252 -15.97 -9.08 6.78
N ALA A 253 -15.02 -9.19 5.82
CA ALA A 253 -15.30 -9.66 4.47
C ALA A 253 -15.30 -11.21 4.35
N ILE A 254 -14.85 -11.92 5.39
CA ILE A 254 -14.96 -13.38 5.51
C ILE A 254 -15.72 -13.68 6.80
N THR A 255 -16.92 -14.23 6.70
CA THR A 255 -17.59 -14.81 7.85
C THR A 255 -16.91 -16.14 8.19
N GLY A 256 -16.59 -16.36 9.48
CA GLY A 256 -15.68 -17.42 9.95
C GLY A 256 -16.05 -18.88 9.68
N GLU A 257 -17.02 -19.18 8.82
CA GLU A 257 -17.47 -20.54 8.48
C GLU A 257 -17.10 -21.00 7.07
N ASP A 258 -16.76 -20.08 6.14
CA ASP A 258 -16.51 -20.43 4.73
C ASP A 258 -15.04 -20.77 4.39
N GLY A 259 -14.12 -20.60 5.36
CA GLY A 259 -12.68 -20.82 5.16
C GLY A 259 -12.21 -22.28 5.28
N LEU A 260 -13.08 -23.27 5.51
CA LEU A 260 -12.70 -24.66 5.78
C LEU A 260 -13.07 -25.68 4.68
N ASN A 261 -13.64 -25.25 3.56
CA ASN A 261 -13.97 -26.15 2.45
C ASN A 261 -13.52 -25.55 1.11
N GLY A 262 -12.27 -25.72 0.79
CA GLY A 262 -11.72 -25.38 -0.52
C GLY A 262 -10.38 -26.04 -0.75
#